data_f5c5239e6edabf9e9bb4197227193563
#
_entry.id   f5c5239e6edabf9e9bb4197227193563
#
_cell.length_a   1.000
_cell.length_b   1.000
_cell.length_c   1.000
_cell.angle_alpha   90.00
_cell.angle_beta   90.00
_cell.angle_gamma   90.00
#
_symmetry.space_group_name_H-M   'P 1'
#
loop_
_entity.id
_entity.type
_entity.pdbx_description
1 polymer ?
#
loop_
_entity_poly.entity_id
_entity_poly.type
_entity_poly.pdbx_seq_one_letter_code
_entity_poly.pdbx_strand_id
1 'polypeptide(L)'
;MERGVHPGEWTYSNIATMRRQLKSMGLSLDWEREIATCHPGYYVHQQRMFLDFLEAGLAYRKESWVNWDPVDNTVLANEQVIEGRGWRSGAVVEKRLLSQWFFRITEYAEELL
;
A
#
# COMPACT_ATOMS: atom_id res chain seq x y z
N MET A 1 4.86 16.50 -6.69
CA MET A 1 5.13 16.40 -5.23
C MET A 1 5.61 17.76 -4.77
N GLU A 2 4.93 18.35 -3.79
CA GLU A 2 5.17 19.74 -3.35
C GLU A 2 6.60 20.03 -2.84
N ARG A 3 7.36 19.01 -2.43
CA ARG A 3 8.69 19.20 -1.83
C ARG A 3 9.87 18.87 -2.75
N GLY A 4 9.65 18.41 -3.98
CA GLY A 4 10.71 18.12 -4.95
C GLY A 4 11.75 17.08 -4.51
N VAL A 5 11.47 16.30 -3.46
CA VAL A 5 12.38 15.28 -2.91
C VAL A 5 11.91 13.90 -3.35
N HIS A 6 12.86 13.02 -3.66
CA HIS A 6 12.54 11.63 -4.00
C HIS A 6 11.85 10.91 -2.82
N PRO A 7 10.72 10.21 -3.06
CA PRO A 7 9.95 9.58 -1.98
C PRO A 7 10.77 8.64 -1.08
N GLY A 8 11.69 7.89 -1.66
CA GLY A 8 12.59 6.99 -0.92
C GLY A 8 13.47 7.75 0.08
N GLU A 9 14.14 8.82 -0.36
CA GLU A 9 14.99 9.66 0.50
C GLU A 9 14.18 10.28 1.63
N TRP A 10 12.99 10.79 1.30
CA TRP A 10 12.06 11.33 2.28
C TRP A 10 11.66 10.30 3.33
N THR A 11 11.33 9.08 2.91
CA THR A 11 10.93 7.99 3.80
C THR A 11 12.04 7.61 4.75
N TYR A 12 13.26 7.38 4.26
CA TYR A 12 14.39 7.02 5.12
C TYR A 12 14.81 8.15 6.07
N SER A 13 14.72 9.40 5.64
CA SER A 13 14.94 10.55 6.51
C SER A 13 13.93 10.62 7.66
N ASN A 14 12.64 10.34 7.37
CA ASN A 14 11.60 10.26 8.40
C ASN A 14 11.82 9.10 9.36
N ILE A 15 12.19 7.90 8.87
CA ILE A 15 12.53 6.75 9.71
C ILE A 15 13.66 7.12 10.69
N ALA A 16 14.73 7.76 10.21
CA ALA A 16 15.85 8.18 11.05
C ALA A 16 15.40 9.21 12.12
N THR A 17 14.51 10.11 11.78
CA THR A 17 13.95 11.10 12.72
C THR A 17 13.09 10.43 13.78
N MET A 18 12.16 9.56 13.38
CA MET A 18 11.29 8.80 14.29
C MET A 18 12.10 7.92 15.26
N ARG A 19 13.14 7.25 14.75
CA ARG A 19 14.05 6.44 15.59
C ARG A 19 14.69 7.28 16.69
N ARG A 20 15.19 8.49 16.38
CA ARG A 20 15.75 9.39 17.39
C ARG A 20 14.72 9.81 18.43
N GLN A 21 13.52 10.15 17.98
CA GLN A 21 12.42 10.55 18.87
C GLN A 21 12.01 9.41 19.80
N LEU A 22 11.82 8.19 19.27
CA LEU A 22 11.47 7.02 20.07
C LEU A 22 12.57 6.66 21.08
N LYS A 23 13.85 6.76 20.68
CA LYS A 23 14.98 6.56 21.61
C LYS A 23 15.00 7.59 22.74
N SER A 24 14.67 8.86 22.45
CA SER A 24 14.63 9.91 23.47
C SER A 24 13.50 9.71 24.49
N MET A 25 12.46 8.95 24.13
CA MET A 25 11.38 8.57 25.05
C MET A 25 11.76 7.43 26.03
N GLY A 26 12.95 6.84 25.88
CA GLY A 26 13.41 5.76 26.73
C GLY A 26 12.69 4.42 26.51
N LEU A 27 12.12 4.20 25.33
CA LEU A 27 11.42 2.95 25.00
C LEU A 27 12.42 1.79 24.91
N SER A 28 12.07 0.68 25.55
CA SER A 28 12.86 -0.56 25.61
C SER A 28 12.62 -1.44 24.37
N LEU A 29 12.97 -0.89 23.18
CA LEU A 29 12.86 -1.59 21.91
C LEU A 29 14.22 -2.14 21.49
N ASP A 30 14.20 -3.30 20.83
CA ASP A 30 15.41 -3.87 20.21
C ASP A 30 15.68 -3.18 18.86
N TRP A 31 16.51 -2.15 18.90
CA TRP A 31 16.83 -1.31 17.74
C TRP A 31 17.67 -2.01 16.67
N GLU A 32 18.31 -3.14 17.00
CA GLU A 32 19.07 -3.95 16.04
C GLU A 32 18.15 -4.78 15.15
N ARG A 33 16.92 -5.00 15.60
CA ARG A 33 15.88 -5.71 14.85
C ARG A 33 14.91 -4.78 14.11
N GLU A 34 15.29 -3.52 13.93
CA GLU A 34 14.49 -2.58 13.15
C GLU A 34 14.39 -3.02 11.69
N ILE A 35 13.17 -3.01 11.15
CA ILE A 35 12.89 -3.30 9.76
C ILE A 35 12.14 -2.13 9.11
N ALA A 36 12.28 -1.98 7.81
CA ALA A 36 11.49 -1.05 7.01
C ALA A 36 10.76 -1.83 5.90
N THR A 37 9.45 -1.81 5.92
CA THR A 37 8.61 -2.54 4.94
C THR A 37 8.78 -2.04 3.51
N CYS A 38 9.26 -0.81 3.34
CA CYS A 38 9.61 -0.22 2.05
C CYS A 38 10.98 -0.65 1.52
N HIS A 39 11.80 -1.34 2.33
CA HIS A 39 13.12 -1.79 1.93
C HIS A 39 13.04 -3.01 1.00
N PRO A 40 13.80 -3.06 -0.11
CA PRO A 40 13.79 -4.19 -1.03
C PRO A 40 14.01 -5.55 -0.36
N GLY A 41 14.92 -5.62 0.61
CA GLY A 41 15.18 -6.84 1.38
C GLY A 41 13.98 -7.33 2.22
N TYR A 42 13.01 -6.46 2.50
CA TYR A 42 11.76 -6.84 3.17
C TYR A 42 10.70 -7.28 2.16
N TYR A 43 10.36 -6.44 1.19
CA TYR A 43 9.24 -6.73 0.30
C TYR A 43 9.55 -7.81 -0.75
N VAL A 44 10.79 -8.20 -0.96
CA VAL A 44 11.12 -9.35 -1.82
C VAL A 44 10.43 -10.64 -1.37
N HIS A 45 10.24 -10.83 -0.06
CA HIS A 45 9.52 -11.97 0.49
C HIS A 45 8.02 -11.91 0.18
N GLN A 46 7.42 -10.70 0.22
CA GLN A 46 6.04 -10.49 -0.19
C GLN A 46 5.84 -10.74 -1.70
N GLN A 47 6.79 -10.29 -2.51
CA GLN A 47 6.77 -10.56 -3.95
C GLN A 47 6.85 -12.07 -4.23
N ARG A 48 7.66 -12.80 -3.51
CA ARG A 48 7.74 -14.26 -3.64
C ARG A 48 6.43 -14.92 -3.26
N MET A 49 5.85 -14.56 -2.12
CA MET A 49 4.55 -15.07 -1.69
C MET A 49 3.45 -14.78 -2.72
N PHE A 50 3.46 -13.58 -3.34
CA PHE A 50 2.52 -13.25 -4.41
C PHE A 50 2.68 -14.20 -5.61
N LEU A 51 3.91 -14.53 -6.01
CA LEU A 51 4.15 -15.49 -7.09
C LEU A 51 3.67 -16.89 -6.75
N ASP A 52 3.88 -17.32 -5.51
CA ASP A 52 3.37 -18.62 -5.03
C ASP A 52 1.83 -18.66 -5.08
N PHE A 53 1.14 -17.57 -4.71
CA PHE A 53 -0.31 -17.44 -4.82
C PHE A 53 -0.79 -17.43 -6.28
N LEU A 54 -0.02 -16.79 -7.18
CA LEU A 54 -0.33 -16.79 -8.60
C LEU A 54 -0.20 -18.19 -9.20
N GLU A 55 0.85 -18.92 -8.86
CA GLU A 55 1.09 -20.31 -9.29
C GLU A 55 0.00 -21.25 -8.76
N ALA A 56 -0.45 -21.04 -7.53
CA ALA A 56 -1.55 -21.78 -6.93
C ALA A 56 -2.95 -21.37 -7.47
N GLY A 57 -3.03 -20.41 -8.39
CA GLY A 57 -4.30 -19.92 -8.95
C GLY A 57 -5.14 -19.08 -8.00
N LEU A 58 -4.58 -18.69 -6.83
CA LEU A 58 -5.25 -17.86 -5.83
C LEU A 58 -5.21 -16.38 -6.17
N ALA A 59 -4.24 -15.93 -6.96
CA ALA A 59 -4.17 -14.59 -7.52
C ALA A 59 -4.53 -14.61 -9.01
N TYR A 60 -5.31 -13.65 -9.48
CA TYR A 60 -5.74 -13.55 -10.87
C TYR A 60 -5.95 -12.09 -11.29
N ARG A 61 -5.95 -11.82 -12.58
CA ARG A 61 -6.24 -10.50 -13.12
C ARG A 61 -7.62 -10.44 -13.74
N LYS A 62 -8.33 -9.35 -13.49
CA LYS A 62 -9.55 -8.98 -14.23
C LYS A 62 -9.68 -7.47 -14.33
N GLU A 63 -10.48 -7.03 -15.28
CA GLU A 63 -10.91 -5.62 -15.35
C GLU A 63 -11.96 -5.33 -14.28
N SER A 64 -11.77 -4.20 -13.60
CA SER A 64 -12.69 -3.73 -12.57
C SER A 64 -12.80 -2.21 -12.61
N TRP A 65 -14.00 -1.70 -12.30
CA TRP A 65 -14.24 -0.28 -12.14
C TRP A 65 -13.60 0.21 -10.85
N VAL A 66 -12.83 1.27 -10.97
CA VAL A 66 -12.15 1.93 -9.84
C VAL A 66 -12.55 3.39 -9.77
N ASN A 67 -12.43 3.98 -8.58
CA ASN A 67 -12.52 5.42 -8.40
C ASN A 67 -11.16 6.03 -8.76
N TRP A 68 -11.14 6.90 -9.74
CA TRP A 68 -9.92 7.57 -10.20
C TRP A 68 -9.93 9.04 -9.85
N ASP A 69 -8.85 9.50 -9.21
CA ASP A 69 -8.60 10.92 -8.98
C ASP A 69 -7.74 11.47 -10.12
N PRO A 70 -8.27 12.38 -10.97
CA PRO A 70 -7.53 12.89 -12.11
C PRO A 70 -6.45 13.93 -11.74
N VAL A 71 -6.50 14.50 -10.54
CA VAL A 71 -5.50 15.47 -10.05
C VAL A 71 -4.33 14.74 -9.39
N ASP A 72 -4.62 13.81 -8.49
CA ASP A 72 -3.60 13.01 -7.82
C ASP A 72 -3.09 11.84 -8.69
N ASN A 73 -3.75 11.57 -9.83
CA ASN A 73 -3.45 10.45 -10.73
C ASN A 73 -3.36 9.10 -10.00
N THR A 74 -4.33 8.82 -9.15
CA THR A 74 -4.34 7.61 -8.31
C THR A 74 -5.73 7.00 -8.22
N VAL A 75 -5.76 5.70 -7.89
CA VAL A 75 -6.98 4.99 -7.53
C VAL A 75 -7.32 5.29 -6.08
N LEU A 76 -8.60 5.57 -5.82
CA LEU A 76 -9.13 5.82 -4.49
C LEU A 76 -9.99 4.64 -4.02
N ALA A 77 -9.82 4.24 -2.77
CA ALA A 77 -10.76 3.37 -2.07
C ALA A 77 -12.12 4.08 -1.87
N ASN A 78 -13.18 3.32 -1.62
CA ASN A 78 -14.51 3.91 -1.45
C ASN A 78 -14.56 4.92 -0.30
N GLU A 79 -13.84 4.65 0.78
CA GLU A 79 -13.74 5.50 1.97
C GLU A 79 -13.00 6.82 1.71
N GLN A 80 -12.26 6.88 0.62
CA GLN A 80 -11.52 8.08 0.18
C GLN A 80 -12.32 8.97 -0.77
N VAL A 81 -13.55 8.58 -1.07
CA VAL A 81 -14.48 9.37 -1.89
C VAL A 81 -15.55 9.98 -0.99
N ILE A 82 -15.53 11.30 -0.85
CA ILE A 82 -16.47 12.06 -0.02
C ILE A 82 -17.32 12.92 -0.97
N GLU A 83 -18.62 12.70 -0.97
CA GLU A 83 -19.57 13.43 -1.84
C GLU A 83 -19.16 13.43 -3.33
N GLY A 84 -18.60 12.31 -3.82
CA GLY A 84 -18.15 12.18 -5.20
C GLY A 84 -16.82 12.85 -5.51
N ARG A 85 -16.08 13.29 -4.49
CA ARG A 85 -14.79 13.96 -4.61
C ARG A 85 -13.69 13.21 -3.87
N GLY A 86 -12.46 13.31 -4.37
CA GLY A 86 -11.28 12.78 -3.68
C GLY A 86 -11.05 13.51 -2.36
N TRP A 87 -10.87 12.76 -1.29
CA TRP A 87 -10.72 13.28 0.08
C TRP A 87 -9.56 14.25 0.26
N ARG A 88 -8.51 14.13 -0.56
CA ARG A 88 -7.30 14.95 -0.51
C ARG A 88 -7.29 16.06 -1.55
N SER A 89 -7.56 15.73 -2.81
CA SER A 89 -7.49 16.67 -3.92
C SER A 89 -8.73 17.57 -4.04
N GLY A 90 -9.90 17.09 -3.54
CA GLY A 90 -11.19 17.72 -3.78
C GLY A 90 -11.71 17.60 -5.22
N ALA A 91 -10.95 16.92 -6.11
CA ALA A 91 -11.34 16.71 -7.49
C ALA A 91 -12.56 15.79 -7.61
N VAL A 92 -13.37 15.99 -8.63
CA VAL A 92 -14.47 15.07 -8.95
C VAL A 92 -13.87 13.73 -9.37
N VAL A 93 -14.31 12.66 -8.72
CA VAL A 93 -13.81 11.30 -8.96
C VAL A 93 -14.43 10.76 -10.25
N GLU A 94 -13.58 10.17 -11.09
CA GLU A 94 -13.98 9.49 -12.32
C GLU A 94 -14.07 7.97 -12.07
N LYS A 95 -14.98 7.30 -12.78
CA LYS A 95 -14.95 5.83 -12.87
C LYS A 95 -14.09 5.42 -14.05
N ARG A 96 -13.08 4.59 -13.78
CA ARG A 96 -12.21 4.02 -14.82
C ARG A 96 -12.18 2.50 -14.73
N LEU A 97 -12.17 1.86 -15.89
CA LEU A 97 -12.00 0.41 -15.99
C LEU A 97 -10.51 0.11 -16.09
N LEU A 98 -9.97 -0.55 -15.08
CA LEU A 98 -8.55 -0.90 -15.02
C LEU A 98 -8.36 -2.40 -14.79
N SER A 99 -7.33 -2.96 -15.41
CA SER A 99 -6.91 -4.33 -15.13
C SER A 99 -6.23 -4.39 -13.77
N GLN A 100 -6.83 -5.11 -12.84
CA GLN A 100 -6.42 -5.21 -11.44
C GLN A 100 -6.12 -6.65 -11.04
N TRP A 101 -5.29 -6.82 -10.02
CA TRP A 101 -5.07 -8.09 -9.35
C TRP A 101 -6.12 -8.34 -8.28
N PHE A 102 -6.58 -9.56 -8.20
CA PHE A 102 -7.55 -10.04 -7.22
C PHE A 102 -7.07 -11.33 -6.58
N PHE A 103 -7.44 -11.54 -5.31
CA PHE A 103 -7.26 -12.81 -4.63
C PHE A 103 -8.59 -13.55 -4.48
N ARG A 104 -8.57 -14.89 -4.54
CA ARG A 104 -9.71 -15.74 -4.24
C ARG A 104 -9.82 -15.94 -2.72
N ILE A 105 -10.15 -14.88 -2.00
CA ILE A 105 -10.13 -14.86 -0.52
C ILE A 105 -11.12 -15.83 0.13
N THR A 106 -12.11 -16.32 -0.60
CA THR A 106 -13.12 -17.28 -0.09
C THR A 106 -12.85 -18.72 -0.49
N GLU A 107 -11.74 -19.00 -1.19
CA GLU A 107 -11.45 -20.34 -1.72
C GLU A 107 -11.39 -21.42 -0.62
N TYR A 108 -10.89 -21.06 0.55
CA TYR A 108 -10.73 -21.95 1.70
C TYR A 108 -11.76 -21.71 2.82
N ALA A 109 -12.82 -20.94 2.55
CA ALA A 109 -13.78 -20.56 3.59
C ALA A 109 -14.45 -21.79 4.24
N GLU A 110 -14.83 -22.79 3.44
CA GLU A 110 -15.46 -24.02 3.93
C GLU A 110 -14.50 -24.90 4.73
N GLU A 111 -13.21 -24.91 4.39
CA GLU A 111 -12.20 -25.69 5.11
C GLU A 111 -11.81 -25.06 6.46
N LEU A 112 -12.07 -23.77 6.63
CA LEU A 112 -11.74 -23.02 7.85
C LEU A 112 -12.90 -23.02 8.87
N LEU A 113 -14.09 -23.45 8.49
CA LEU A 113 -15.27 -23.56 9.35
C LEU A 113 -15.36 -24.95 9.98
#